data_de06590827c6e9232cc439091607c9c6
#
_entry.id   de06590827c6e9232cc439091607c9c6
#
_cell.length_a   1.000
_cell.length_b   1.000
_cell.length_c   1.000
_cell.angle_alpha   90.00
_cell.angle_beta   90.00
_cell.angle_gamma   90.00
#
_symmetry.space_group_name_H-M   'P 1'
#
loop_
_entity.id
_entity.type
_entity.pdbx_description
1 polymer ?
#
loop_
_entity_poly.entity_id
_entity_poly.type
_entity_poly.pdbx_seq_one_letter_code
_entity_poly.pdbx_strand_id
1 'polypeptide(L)'
;MQIEQLFDFLHQSVSPFHAVHTAAQLLDAAGYTRLEEAEYWNLEPEHGYYVTRNESSIIAWRVPAHAIGGWRIAASHSDSPTWRIKNTNVNAAGCIKLNVEGYGGMIMSTWLDRPLSAAGRVLVRDEAAGTLESRLVNLDRDLLVIPSLAIHMDRTLNSGHAFNPQVDMQPLYGLESSKPFPALLAEAAGVKEEDIVDFDLSLYTRQAPTRIGPDSELFMAPRIDDLECAATTLYGFLDAAPETDSACAPVWAMFDNEEVGSSTRQGADSSFLRDVLDRILNAIPHSAQAQAQAFANSFVLSADNAHAVHPNFADKADSCNKVILGKGVVVKVNASQKYTTSG
;
A
#
# COMPACT_ATOMS: atom_id res chain seq x y z
N MET A 1 -1.64 6.46 -18.54
CA MET A 1 -2.44 6.86 -17.35
C MET A 1 -2.67 8.36 -17.35
N GLN A 2 -3.89 8.83 -17.01
CA GLN A 2 -4.22 10.25 -16.79
C GLN A 2 -4.15 10.55 -15.29
N ILE A 3 -3.96 11.83 -14.92
CA ILE A 3 -3.81 12.23 -13.53
C ILE A 3 -5.06 11.93 -12.68
N GLU A 4 -6.24 11.98 -13.30
CA GLU A 4 -7.51 11.64 -12.67
C GLU A 4 -7.55 10.16 -12.25
N GLN A 5 -7.01 9.27 -13.06
CA GLN A 5 -6.88 7.83 -12.73
C GLN A 5 -5.93 7.62 -11.54
N LEU A 6 -4.85 8.41 -11.44
CA LEU A 6 -3.99 8.40 -10.26
C LEU A 6 -4.74 8.88 -9.03
N PHE A 7 -5.49 9.96 -9.13
CA PHE A 7 -6.28 10.50 -8.01
C PHE A 7 -7.34 9.52 -7.53
N ASP A 8 -8.01 8.85 -8.46
CA ASP A 8 -8.99 7.80 -8.13
C ASP A 8 -8.33 6.63 -7.44
N PHE A 9 -7.17 6.17 -7.92
CA PHE A 9 -6.41 5.09 -7.29
C PHE A 9 -5.98 5.45 -5.86
N LEU A 10 -5.40 6.64 -5.67
CA LEU A 10 -4.99 7.16 -4.35
C LEU A 10 -6.19 7.32 -3.39
N HIS A 11 -7.32 7.78 -3.92
CA HIS A 11 -8.53 7.98 -3.12
C HIS A 11 -9.14 6.66 -2.63
N GLN A 12 -9.16 5.65 -3.49
CA GLN A 12 -9.71 4.34 -3.16
C GLN A 12 -8.76 3.51 -2.29
N SER A 13 -7.44 3.70 -2.41
CA SER A 13 -6.41 2.91 -1.74
C SER A 13 -6.08 3.45 -0.34
N VAL A 14 -7.06 3.47 0.56
CA VAL A 14 -6.95 4.07 1.91
C VAL A 14 -6.21 3.20 2.93
N SER A 15 -5.96 1.93 2.61
CA SER A 15 -5.12 0.99 3.36
C SER A 15 -4.47 0.01 2.39
N PRO A 16 -3.46 -0.80 2.79
CA PRO A 16 -2.86 -1.83 1.92
C PRO A 16 -3.90 -2.79 1.34
N PHE A 17 -4.89 -3.19 2.14
CA PHE A 17 -5.99 -4.06 1.70
C PHE A 17 -6.84 -3.40 0.61
N HIS A 18 -7.13 -2.12 0.75
CA HIS A 18 -7.87 -1.35 -0.26
C HIS A 18 -7.03 -1.13 -1.52
N ALA A 19 -5.71 -0.91 -1.39
CA ALA A 19 -4.82 -0.79 -2.54
C ALA A 19 -4.80 -2.07 -3.39
N VAL A 20 -4.70 -3.23 -2.75
CA VAL A 20 -4.78 -4.53 -3.44
C VAL A 20 -6.16 -4.75 -4.05
N HIS A 21 -7.24 -4.41 -3.34
CA HIS A 21 -8.60 -4.51 -3.88
C HIS A 21 -8.79 -3.62 -5.13
N THR A 22 -8.34 -2.37 -5.07
CA THR A 22 -8.41 -1.43 -6.21
C THR A 22 -7.60 -1.94 -7.41
N ALA A 23 -6.39 -2.45 -7.16
CA ALA A 23 -5.55 -3.04 -8.20
C ALA A 23 -6.20 -4.30 -8.81
N ALA A 24 -6.80 -5.17 -7.98
CA ALA A 24 -7.51 -6.36 -8.44
C ALA A 24 -8.71 -5.99 -9.32
N GLN A 25 -9.48 -4.97 -8.97
CA GLN A 25 -10.58 -4.48 -9.80
C GLN A 25 -10.11 -4.00 -11.18
N LEU A 26 -8.96 -3.32 -11.26
CA LEU A 26 -8.38 -2.89 -12.54
C LEU A 26 -7.91 -4.07 -13.36
N LEU A 27 -7.32 -5.08 -12.74
CA LEU A 27 -6.90 -6.33 -13.39
C LEU A 27 -8.12 -7.13 -13.89
N ASP A 28 -9.16 -7.28 -13.08
CA ASP A 28 -10.42 -7.94 -13.46
C ASP A 28 -11.06 -7.24 -14.68
N ALA A 29 -11.12 -5.91 -14.64
CA ALA A 29 -11.64 -5.10 -15.76
C ALA A 29 -10.80 -5.25 -17.05
N ALA A 30 -9.51 -5.57 -16.92
CA ALA A 30 -8.60 -5.85 -18.03
C ALA A 30 -8.61 -7.33 -18.46
N GLY A 31 -9.47 -8.18 -17.85
CA GLY A 31 -9.64 -9.59 -18.22
C GLY A 31 -8.63 -10.54 -17.61
N TYR A 32 -7.93 -10.15 -16.54
CA TYR A 32 -7.06 -11.04 -15.79
C TYR A 32 -7.87 -11.99 -14.91
N THR A 33 -7.39 -13.21 -14.75
CA THR A 33 -8.02 -14.22 -13.87
C THR A 33 -7.32 -14.27 -12.52
N ARG A 34 -8.09 -14.13 -11.44
CA ARG A 34 -7.60 -14.36 -10.09
C ARG A 34 -7.32 -15.84 -9.86
N LEU A 35 -6.19 -16.15 -9.24
CA LEU A 35 -5.81 -17.48 -8.81
C LEU A 35 -5.65 -17.51 -7.28
N GLU A 36 -5.91 -18.67 -6.69
CA GLU A 36 -5.71 -18.89 -5.26
C GLU A 36 -4.38 -19.60 -5.00
N GLU A 37 -3.64 -19.16 -3.96
CA GLU A 37 -2.35 -19.79 -3.62
C GLU A 37 -2.49 -21.26 -3.19
N ALA A 38 -3.63 -21.61 -2.60
CA ALA A 38 -3.87 -22.98 -2.13
C ALA A 38 -4.30 -23.95 -3.24
N GLU A 39 -4.61 -23.45 -4.44
CA GLU A 39 -5.12 -24.25 -5.54
C GLU A 39 -4.05 -24.61 -6.57
N TYR A 40 -4.34 -25.60 -7.42
CA TYR A 40 -3.51 -25.95 -8.56
C TYR A 40 -3.75 -24.96 -9.72
N TRP A 41 -2.67 -24.46 -10.33
CA TRP A 41 -2.77 -23.46 -11.42
C TRP A 41 -2.70 -24.14 -12.79
N ASN A 42 -3.73 -23.91 -13.59
CA ASN A 42 -3.74 -24.21 -15.02
C ASN A 42 -3.60 -22.91 -15.79
N LEU A 43 -2.47 -22.71 -16.45
CA LEU A 43 -2.15 -21.47 -17.14
C LEU A 43 -2.24 -21.65 -18.65
N GLU A 44 -2.96 -20.73 -19.31
CA GLU A 44 -3.11 -20.67 -20.75
C GLU A 44 -2.14 -19.63 -21.35
N PRO A 45 -1.52 -19.90 -22.51
CA PRO A 45 -0.75 -18.90 -23.21
C PRO A 45 -1.55 -17.64 -23.54
N GLU A 46 -0.89 -16.48 -23.55
CA GLU A 46 -1.44 -15.16 -23.88
C GLU A 46 -2.52 -14.67 -22.91
N HIS A 47 -2.75 -15.39 -21.81
CA HIS A 47 -3.71 -15.00 -20.78
C HIS A 47 -3.01 -14.32 -19.60
N GLY A 48 -3.74 -13.41 -18.94
CA GLY A 48 -3.31 -12.67 -17.75
C GLY A 48 -3.87 -13.27 -16.45
N TYR A 49 -3.03 -13.34 -15.42
CA TYR A 49 -3.40 -13.88 -14.12
C TYR A 49 -2.89 -12.98 -12.99
N TYR A 50 -3.51 -13.07 -11.84
CA TYR A 50 -2.97 -12.49 -10.61
C TYR A 50 -3.28 -13.34 -9.38
N VAL A 51 -2.49 -13.14 -8.34
CA VAL A 51 -2.66 -13.79 -7.03
C VAL A 51 -2.40 -12.78 -5.92
N THR A 52 -3.09 -12.93 -4.80
CA THR A 52 -2.90 -12.08 -3.61
C THR A 52 -2.34 -12.90 -2.46
N ARG A 53 -1.54 -12.26 -1.61
CA ARG A 53 -1.09 -12.85 -0.34
C ARG A 53 -1.48 -11.91 0.81
N ASN A 54 -2.14 -12.45 1.83
CA ASN A 54 -2.69 -11.70 2.97
C ASN A 54 -3.65 -10.56 2.58
N GLU A 55 -4.18 -10.56 1.34
CA GLU A 55 -5.03 -9.49 0.79
C GLU A 55 -4.37 -8.08 0.80
N SER A 56 -3.09 -8.01 1.13
CA SER A 56 -2.32 -6.76 1.21
C SER A 56 -1.13 -6.70 0.25
N SER A 57 -0.82 -7.82 -0.42
CA SER A 57 0.14 -7.89 -1.52
C SER A 57 -0.46 -8.61 -2.72
N ILE A 58 -0.03 -8.26 -3.92
CA ILE A 58 -0.56 -8.79 -5.18
C ILE A 58 0.55 -8.91 -6.21
N ILE A 59 0.51 -9.99 -7.00
CA ILE A 59 1.38 -10.21 -8.15
C ILE A 59 0.51 -10.55 -9.35
N ALA A 60 0.70 -9.85 -10.46
CA ALA A 60 0.03 -10.09 -11.72
C ALA A 60 1.05 -10.37 -12.83
N TRP A 61 0.68 -11.23 -13.80
CA TRP A 61 1.54 -11.57 -14.92
C TRP A 61 0.74 -11.90 -16.17
N ARG A 62 1.40 -11.86 -17.33
CA ARG A 62 0.89 -12.44 -18.55
C ARG A 62 1.75 -13.62 -18.98
N VAL A 63 1.12 -14.72 -19.38
CA VAL A 63 1.80 -15.89 -19.93
C VAL A 63 2.13 -15.60 -21.40
N PRO A 64 3.41 -15.63 -21.83
CA PRO A 64 3.74 -15.44 -23.23
C PRO A 64 3.26 -16.60 -24.11
N ALA A 65 3.13 -16.37 -25.42
CA ALA A 65 2.77 -17.42 -26.39
C ALA A 65 3.82 -18.54 -26.48
N HIS A 66 5.06 -18.26 -26.07
CA HIS A 66 6.21 -19.16 -26.12
C HIS A 66 6.78 -19.45 -24.74
N ALA A 67 7.81 -20.31 -24.70
CA ALA A 67 8.51 -20.61 -23.44
C ALA A 67 9.09 -19.35 -22.80
N ILE A 68 9.02 -19.30 -21.47
CA ILE A 68 9.53 -18.16 -20.68
C ILE A 68 11.06 -18.22 -20.64
N GLY A 69 11.70 -17.27 -21.28
CA GLY A 69 13.16 -17.10 -21.29
C GLY A 69 13.68 -16.07 -20.29
N GLY A 70 12.78 -15.32 -19.60
CA GLY A 70 13.11 -14.31 -18.60
C GLY A 70 11.87 -13.59 -18.10
N TRP A 71 12.04 -12.75 -17.10
CA TRP A 71 11.00 -11.94 -16.49
C TRP A 71 11.28 -10.45 -16.64
N ARG A 72 10.25 -9.66 -16.87
CA ARG A 72 10.29 -8.20 -16.79
C ARG A 72 9.35 -7.78 -15.67
N ILE A 73 9.93 -7.50 -14.53
CA ILE A 73 9.19 -7.28 -13.28
C ILE A 73 9.20 -5.79 -12.95
N ALA A 74 8.03 -5.20 -12.72
CA ALA A 74 7.89 -3.90 -12.09
C ALA A 74 7.31 -4.12 -10.68
N ALA A 75 8.00 -3.61 -9.66
CA ALA A 75 7.62 -3.80 -8.26
C ALA A 75 7.52 -2.47 -7.52
N SER A 76 6.56 -2.38 -6.60
CA SER A 76 6.23 -1.24 -5.75
C SER A 76 5.70 -1.74 -4.41
N HIS A 77 5.27 -0.84 -3.49
CA HIS A 77 4.62 -1.26 -2.25
C HIS A 77 3.24 -0.65 -2.03
N SER A 78 2.43 -1.31 -1.19
CA SER A 78 1.03 -0.98 -0.93
C SER A 78 0.82 -0.18 0.34
N ASP A 79 1.75 -0.28 1.29
CA ASP A 79 1.68 0.31 2.62
C ASP A 79 2.22 1.76 2.61
N SER A 80 1.90 2.48 3.65
CA SER A 80 2.37 3.84 3.92
C SER A 80 2.36 4.07 5.43
N PRO A 81 3.18 4.98 5.98
CA PRO A 81 3.19 5.25 7.40
C PRO A 81 1.82 5.67 7.92
N THR A 82 1.41 5.09 9.04
CA THR A 82 0.09 5.31 9.61
C THR A 82 0.04 5.00 11.12
N TRP A 83 -1.14 5.20 11.72
CA TRP A 83 -1.49 4.78 13.06
C TRP A 83 -2.42 3.56 13.00
N ARG A 84 -1.98 2.43 13.54
CA ARG A 84 -2.81 1.22 13.67
C ARG A 84 -3.66 1.28 14.91
N ILE A 85 -4.96 0.97 14.78
CA ILE A 85 -5.91 0.94 15.90
C ILE A 85 -5.72 -0.35 16.67
N LYS A 86 -5.64 -0.23 18.01
CA LYS A 86 -5.62 -1.35 18.96
C LYS A 86 -7.02 -1.65 19.50
N ASN A 87 -7.19 -2.82 20.12
CA ASN A 87 -8.48 -3.32 20.59
C ASN A 87 -9.06 -2.58 21.81
N THR A 88 -8.35 -1.58 22.35
CA THR A 88 -8.76 -0.91 23.58
C THR A 88 -9.01 0.58 23.39
N ASN A 89 -10.15 1.05 23.88
CA ASN A 89 -10.41 2.49 24.00
C ASN A 89 -9.81 3.04 25.28
N VAL A 90 -9.50 4.33 25.27
CA VAL A 90 -9.00 5.05 26.44
C VAL A 90 -10.00 6.15 26.79
N ASN A 91 -10.67 6.02 27.95
CA ASN A 91 -11.55 7.07 28.46
C ASN A 91 -10.74 8.07 29.29
N ALA A 92 -10.85 9.34 28.92
CA ALA A 92 -10.18 10.42 29.62
C ALA A 92 -10.99 11.72 29.51
N ALA A 93 -11.17 12.42 30.64
CA ALA A 93 -11.82 13.75 30.73
C ALA A 93 -13.20 13.81 30.02
N GLY A 94 -14.03 12.75 30.18
CA GLY A 94 -15.37 12.70 29.58
C GLY A 94 -15.39 12.38 28.07
N CYS A 95 -14.24 11.99 27.53
CA CYS A 95 -14.07 11.65 26.13
C CYS A 95 -13.59 10.20 25.94
N ILE A 96 -13.87 9.66 24.76
CA ILE A 96 -13.34 8.38 24.31
C ILE A 96 -12.23 8.68 23.28
N LYS A 97 -11.05 8.10 23.49
CA LYS A 97 -9.94 8.07 22.52
C LYS A 97 -9.72 6.64 22.05
N LEU A 98 -9.28 6.48 20.83
CA LEU A 98 -8.80 5.17 20.36
C LEU A 98 -7.32 5.00 20.73
N ASN A 99 -6.97 3.80 21.18
CA ASN A 99 -5.58 3.44 21.41
C ASN A 99 -4.96 3.07 20.06
N VAL A 100 -3.83 3.69 19.72
CA VAL A 100 -3.14 3.48 18.46
C VAL A 100 -1.65 3.25 18.67
N GLU A 101 -1.01 2.64 17.69
CA GLU A 101 0.46 2.56 17.59
C GLU A 101 0.94 3.00 16.21
N GLY A 102 2.16 3.57 16.15
CA GLY A 102 2.78 3.98 14.91
C GLY A 102 3.22 2.80 14.06
N TYR A 103 2.96 2.88 12.77
CA TYR A 103 3.40 1.96 11.74
C TYR A 103 4.27 2.72 10.72
N GLY A 104 5.51 2.26 10.51
CA GLY A 104 6.48 2.95 9.65
C GLY A 104 7.01 4.26 10.22
N GLY A 105 7.82 4.96 9.44
CA GLY A 105 8.42 6.24 9.79
C GLY A 105 7.57 7.43 9.34
N MET A 106 7.00 8.21 10.28
CA MET A 106 6.14 9.33 9.93
C MET A 106 6.53 10.63 10.62
N ILE A 107 6.15 11.76 10.04
CA ILE A 107 6.19 13.08 10.69
C ILE A 107 4.91 13.21 11.52
N MET A 108 4.99 13.03 12.85
CA MET A 108 3.81 12.96 13.72
C MET A 108 3.00 14.26 13.70
N SER A 109 3.65 15.42 13.64
CA SER A 109 2.96 16.72 13.61
C SER A 109 2.02 16.90 12.42
N THR A 110 2.23 16.18 11.32
CA THR A 110 1.35 16.27 10.15
C THR A 110 0.00 15.57 10.33
N TRP A 111 -0.17 14.82 11.43
CA TRP A 111 -1.40 14.12 11.77
C TRP A 111 -2.34 14.93 12.68
N LEU A 112 -1.83 16.04 13.23
CA LEU A 112 -2.59 16.87 14.16
C LEU A 112 -3.64 17.73 13.44
N ASP A 113 -4.74 18.03 14.16
CA ASP A 113 -5.78 19.01 13.81
C ASP A 113 -6.43 18.83 12.44
N ARG A 114 -6.50 17.60 11.94
CA ARG A 114 -7.15 17.29 10.67
C ARG A 114 -8.17 16.17 10.81
N PRO A 115 -9.21 16.16 9.95
CA PRO A 115 -10.17 15.07 9.91
C PRO A 115 -9.50 13.75 9.53
N LEU A 116 -9.70 12.73 10.35
CA LEU A 116 -9.22 11.37 10.11
C LEU A 116 -10.39 10.41 10.04
N SER A 117 -10.19 9.31 9.35
CA SER A 117 -11.05 8.15 9.32
C SER A 117 -10.24 6.88 9.55
N ALA A 118 -10.91 5.72 9.54
CA ALA A 118 -10.27 4.43 9.69
C ALA A 118 -10.71 3.48 8.58
N ALA A 119 -9.77 2.69 8.08
CA ALA A 119 -10.01 1.68 7.05
C ALA A 119 -9.06 0.50 7.23
N GLY A 120 -9.46 -0.65 6.68
CA GLY A 120 -8.70 -1.88 6.73
C GLY A 120 -9.60 -3.08 6.51
N ARG A 121 -9.44 -4.12 7.32
CA ARG A 121 -10.30 -5.30 7.28
C ARG A 121 -10.75 -5.72 8.68
N VAL A 122 -11.84 -6.47 8.73
CA VAL A 122 -12.31 -7.20 9.90
C VAL A 122 -12.33 -8.69 9.58
N LEU A 123 -12.05 -9.51 10.58
CA LEU A 123 -12.24 -10.96 10.53
C LEU A 123 -13.56 -11.29 11.18
N VAL A 124 -14.48 -11.86 10.41
CA VAL A 124 -15.84 -12.19 10.82
C VAL A 124 -15.99 -13.70 10.89
N ARG A 125 -16.64 -14.18 11.95
CA ARG A 125 -16.99 -15.59 12.07
C ARG A 125 -18.20 -15.91 11.20
N ASP A 126 -18.03 -16.87 10.30
CA ASP A 126 -19.14 -17.54 9.62
C ASP A 126 -19.49 -18.79 10.42
N GLU A 127 -20.53 -18.71 11.26
CA GLU A 127 -20.97 -19.86 12.08
C GLU A 127 -21.48 -21.03 11.21
N ALA A 128 -22.08 -20.75 10.05
CA ALA A 128 -22.63 -21.77 9.18
C ALA A 128 -21.53 -22.59 8.48
N ALA A 129 -20.45 -21.92 8.03
CA ALA A 129 -19.31 -22.57 7.40
C ALA A 129 -18.25 -23.03 8.41
N GLY A 130 -18.27 -22.53 9.64
CA GLY A 130 -17.24 -22.80 10.66
C GLY A 130 -15.87 -22.17 10.31
N THR A 131 -15.86 -21.11 9.52
CA THR A 131 -14.66 -20.44 8.99
C THR A 131 -14.61 -18.98 9.44
N LEU A 132 -13.47 -18.33 9.17
CA LEU A 132 -13.33 -16.88 9.27
C LEU A 132 -13.34 -16.28 7.87
N GLU A 133 -14.13 -15.22 7.70
CA GLU A 133 -14.19 -14.41 6.49
C GLU A 133 -13.50 -13.07 6.74
N SER A 134 -12.69 -12.61 5.79
CA SER A 134 -12.13 -11.26 5.79
C SER A 134 -13.09 -10.32 5.04
N ARG A 135 -13.41 -9.17 5.64
CA ARG A 135 -14.21 -8.12 5.01
C ARG A 135 -13.50 -6.79 5.06
N LEU A 136 -13.42 -6.13 3.91
CA LEU A 136 -12.92 -4.76 3.83
C LEU A 136 -13.89 -3.80 4.52
N VAL A 137 -13.33 -2.87 5.27
CA VAL A 137 -14.09 -1.82 5.95
C VAL A 137 -13.41 -0.48 5.71
N ASN A 138 -14.20 0.50 5.25
CA ASN A 138 -13.84 1.91 5.20
C ASN A 138 -14.95 2.71 5.88
N LEU A 139 -14.64 3.39 6.99
CA LEU A 139 -15.63 4.19 7.71
C LEU A 139 -16.00 5.47 6.96
N ASP A 140 -15.14 5.94 6.08
CA ASP A 140 -15.31 6.99 5.08
C ASP A 140 -16.07 8.24 5.53
N ARG A 141 -15.81 8.72 6.73
CA ARG A 141 -16.36 9.97 7.28
C ARG A 141 -15.35 10.66 8.18
N ASP A 142 -15.54 11.95 8.45
CA ASP A 142 -14.76 12.70 9.42
C ASP A 142 -15.10 12.20 10.82
N LEU A 143 -14.33 11.23 11.29
CA LEU A 143 -14.63 10.44 12.49
C LEU A 143 -13.74 10.80 13.67
N LEU A 144 -12.49 11.12 13.41
CA LEU A 144 -11.43 11.21 14.42
C LEU A 144 -10.61 12.48 14.21
N VAL A 145 -10.01 12.95 15.28
CA VAL A 145 -9.00 14.02 15.25
C VAL A 145 -7.95 13.76 16.33
N ILE A 146 -6.69 14.04 16.03
CA ILE A 146 -5.62 14.11 17.03
C ILE A 146 -5.43 15.60 17.36
N PRO A 147 -5.94 16.10 18.48
CA PRO A 147 -5.91 17.52 18.76
C PRO A 147 -4.54 18.00 19.24
N SER A 148 -4.07 19.13 18.71
CA SER A 148 -2.91 19.83 19.25
C SER A 148 -3.19 20.38 20.65
N LEU A 149 -2.14 20.44 21.46
CA LEU A 149 -2.19 21.24 22.69
C LEU A 149 -2.20 22.73 22.33
N ALA A 150 -3.09 23.49 22.98
CA ALA A 150 -3.18 24.92 22.76
C ALA A 150 -1.87 25.62 23.16
N ILE A 151 -1.41 26.59 22.36
CA ILE A 151 -0.17 27.34 22.62
C ILE A 151 -0.17 28.04 23.99
N HIS A 152 -1.37 28.34 24.54
CA HIS A 152 -1.50 28.93 25.87
C HIS A 152 -1.14 27.98 27.01
N MET A 153 -1.16 26.66 26.75
CA MET A 153 -0.83 25.62 27.71
C MET A 153 0.66 25.22 27.63
N ASP A 154 1.28 25.39 26.46
CA ASP A 154 2.73 25.22 26.26
C ASP A 154 3.24 26.21 25.22
N ARG A 155 3.87 27.28 25.66
CA ARG A 155 4.42 28.34 24.80
C ARG A 155 5.69 27.95 24.08
N THR A 156 6.26 26.78 24.39
CA THR A 156 7.49 26.28 23.79
C THR A 156 7.27 25.34 22.61
N LEU A 157 6.01 24.99 22.28
CA LEU A 157 5.67 24.06 21.20
C LEU A 157 6.40 24.36 19.87
N ASN A 158 6.50 25.65 19.50
CA ASN A 158 7.17 26.05 18.27
C ASN A 158 8.70 25.98 18.35
N SER A 159 9.27 25.74 19.52
CA SER A 159 10.70 25.59 19.72
C SER A 159 11.20 24.13 19.62
N GLY A 160 10.26 23.21 19.44
CA GLY A 160 10.49 21.77 19.31
C GLY A 160 9.74 20.98 20.40
N HIS A 161 8.87 20.11 19.96
CA HIS A 161 8.12 19.19 20.82
C HIS A 161 8.48 17.73 20.46
N ALA A 162 8.94 16.99 21.47
CA ALA A 162 9.19 15.57 21.32
C ALA A 162 7.88 14.80 21.58
N PHE A 163 7.21 14.34 20.53
CA PHE A 163 5.97 13.59 20.65
C PHE A 163 6.18 12.24 21.33
N ASN A 164 5.30 11.93 22.30
CA ASN A 164 5.14 10.59 22.82
C ASN A 164 3.95 9.92 22.09
N PRO A 165 4.18 8.91 21.24
CA PRO A 165 3.11 8.27 20.45
C PRO A 165 1.94 7.75 21.29
N GLN A 166 2.21 7.23 22.50
CA GLN A 166 1.18 6.65 23.37
C GLN A 166 0.36 7.68 24.14
N VAL A 167 0.83 8.92 24.21
CA VAL A 167 0.17 9.99 24.98
C VAL A 167 -0.43 11.03 24.03
N ASP A 168 0.41 11.55 23.12
CA ASP A 168 0.07 12.73 22.32
C ASP A 168 -0.72 12.36 21.05
N MET A 169 -0.57 11.12 20.56
CA MET A 169 -1.09 10.73 19.24
C MET A 169 -2.36 9.88 19.29
N GLN A 170 -3.00 9.76 20.46
CA GLN A 170 -4.26 9.03 20.57
C GLN A 170 -5.42 9.88 20.02
N PRO A 171 -6.13 9.44 18.96
CA PRO A 171 -7.18 10.23 18.36
C PRO A 171 -8.41 10.30 19.24
N LEU A 172 -8.99 11.47 19.34
CA LEU A 172 -10.30 11.70 19.94
C LEU A 172 -11.36 11.09 19.01
N TYR A 173 -12.16 10.18 19.58
CA TYR A 173 -13.25 9.52 18.88
C TYR A 173 -14.61 10.14 19.19
N GLY A 174 -14.87 10.49 20.43
CA GLY A 174 -16.16 11.04 20.83
C GLY A 174 -16.28 11.33 22.32
N LEU A 175 -17.48 11.62 22.75
CA LEU A 175 -17.83 11.75 24.15
C LEU A 175 -18.18 10.36 24.74
N GLU A 176 -18.23 10.23 26.07
CA GLU A 176 -18.60 8.98 26.76
C GLU A 176 -19.98 8.43 26.34
N SER A 177 -20.88 9.32 25.90
CA SER A 177 -22.20 8.94 25.39
C SER A 177 -22.23 8.55 23.89
N SER A 178 -21.11 8.61 23.20
CA SER A 178 -21.04 8.26 21.78
C SER A 178 -21.22 6.75 21.55
N LYS A 179 -21.71 6.39 20.35
CA LYS A 179 -21.79 4.98 19.93
C LYS A 179 -20.42 4.32 20.12
N PRO A 180 -20.32 3.13 20.75
CA PRO A 180 -19.06 2.41 20.91
C PRO A 180 -18.41 2.12 19.53
N PHE A 181 -17.07 2.19 19.46
CA PHE A 181 -16.35 1.94 18.24
C PHE A 181 -16.59 0.52 17.66
N PRO A 182 -16.65 -0.56 18.46
CA PRO A 182 -16.99 -1.89 17.94
C PRO A 182 -18.37 -1.96 17.28
N ALA A 183 -19.37 -1.29 17.84
CA ALA A 183 -20.71 -1.24 17.26
C ALA A 183 -20.73 -0.47 15.92
N LEU A 184 -19.91 0.60 15.80
CA LEU A 184 -19.73 1.30 14.54
C LEU A 184 -19.03 0.43 13.50
N LEU A 185 -18.03 -0.33 13.91
CA LEU A 185 -17.30 -1.25 13.06
C LEU A 185 -18.20 -2.37 12.52
N ALA A 186 -19.04 -2.95 13.40
CA ALA A 186 -20.01 -3.97 13.03
C ALA A 186 -21.03 -3.46 11.98
N GLU A 187 -21.52 -2.24 12.18
CA GLU A 187 -22.41 -1.58 11.22
C GLU A 187 -21.73 -1.40 9.85
N ALA A 188 -20.48 -0.94 9.82
CA ALA A 188 -19.72 -0.75 8.59
C ALA A 188 -19.39 -2.07 7.89
N ALA A 189 -19.15 -3.13 8.64
CA ALA A 189 -18.92 -4.48 8.12
C ALA A 189 -20.21 -5.21 7.71
N GLY A 190 -21.40 -4.70 8.09
CA GLY A 190 -22.68 -5.33 7.83
C GLY A 190 -22.90 -6.63 8.60
N VAL A 191 -22.36 -6.71 9.84
CA VAL A 191 -22.43 -7.89 10.71
C VAL A 191 -22.86 -7.51 12.14
N LYS A 192 -23.05 -8.50 12.99
CA LYS A 192 -23.22 -8.24 14.43
C LYS A 192 -21.85 -8.05 15.08
N GLU A 193 -21.80 -7.27 16.16
CA GLU A 193 -20.58 -7.02 16.91
C GLU A 193 -19.95 -8.32 17.45
N GLU A 194 -20.76 -9.28 17.88
CA GLU A 194 -20.34 -10.59 18.38
C GLU A 194 -19.69 -11.51 17.33
N ASP A 195 -19.93 -11.25 16.05
CA ASP A 195 -19.36 -12.01 14.92
C ASP A 195 -17.95 -11.50 14.55
N ILE A 196 -17.58 -10.28 14.98
CA ILE A 196 -16.23 -9.75 14.73
C ILE A 196 -15.26 -10.41 15.71
N VAL A 197 -14.31 -11.16 15.15
CA VAL A 197 -13.27 -11.86 15.93
C VAL A 197 -12.05 -10.98 16.15
N ASP A 198 -11.65 -10.23 15.12
CA ASP A 198 -10.49 -9.34 15.14
C ASP A 198 -10.57 -8.33 14.00
N PHE A 199 -9.68 -7.35 13.99
CA PHE A 199 -9.55 -6.38 12.92
C PHE A 199 -8.11 -5.91 12.71
N ASP A 200 -7.82 -5.46 11.50
CA ASP A 200 -6.58 -4.79 11.12
C ASP A 200 -6.95 -3.45 10.46
N LEU A 201 -7.00 -2.40 11.28
CA LEU A 201 -7.47 -1.08 10.90
C LEU A 201 -6.38 -0.03 11.10
N SER A 202 -6.23 0.83 10.10
CA SER A 202 -5.33 1.98 10.12
C SER A 202 -6.10 3.29 9.98
N LEU A 203 -5.56 4.34 10.59
CA LEU A 203 -6.06 5.69 10.38
C LEU A 203 -5.62 6.20 9.01
N TYR A 204 -6.42 7.05 8.41
CA TYR A 204 -6.02 7.81 7.23
C TYR A 204 -6.58 9.22 7.26
N THR A 205 -5.87 10.16 6.62
CA THR A 205 -6.36 11.53 6.46
C THR A 205 -7.44 11.59 5.39
N ARG A 206 -8.50 12.34 5.66
CA ARG A 206 -9.61 12.56 4.73
C ARG A 206 -9.29 13.52 3.59
N GLN A 207 -8.08 14.06 3.56
CA GLN A 207 -7.66 14.96 2.49
C GLN A 207 -7.68 14.23 1.15
N ALA A 208 -8.47 14.74 0.21
CA ALA A 208 -8.48 14.22 -1.16
C ALA A 208 -7.22 14.66 -1.94
N PRO A 209 -6.76 13.87 -2.92
CA PRO A 209 -5.80 14.33 -3.90
C PRO A 209 -6.25 15.64 -4.53
N THR A 210 -5.36 16.62 -4.60
CA THR A 210 -5.72 17.99 -5.00
C THR A 210 -4.62 18.60 -5.86
N ARG A 211 -5.00 19.25 -6.96
CA ARG A 211 -4.08 20.06 -7.75
C ARG A 211 -3.80 21.39 -7.03
N ILE A 212 -2.55 21.83 -7.06
CA ILE A 212 -2.08 23.07 -6.45
C ILE A 212 -1.17 23.84 -7.41
N GLY A 213 -0.96 25.11 -7.12
CA GLY A 213 -0.20 26.02 -7.97
C GLY A 213 -1.11 26.90 -8.84
N PRO A 214 -0.61 28.04 -9.33
CA PRO A 214 -1.40 29.00 -10.12
C PRO A 214 -1.90 28.40 -11.43
N ASP A 215 -1.15 27.45 -12.03
CA ASP A 215 -1.49 26.76 -13.27
C ASP A 215 -1.91 25.30 -13.03
N SER A 216 -2.16 24.92 -11.76
CA SER A 216 -2.48 23.54 -11.35
C SER A 216 -1.41 22.52 -11.76
N GLU A 217 -0.16 22.95 -11.79
CA GLU A 217 1.01 22.20 -12.28
C GLU A 217 1.59 21.21 -11.26
N LEU A 218 1.16 21.32 -10.00
CA LEU A 218 1.53 20.43 -8.92
C LEU A 218 0.29 19.69 -8.39
N PHE A 219 0.50 18.62 -7.69
CA PHE A 219 -0.55 17.98 -6.89
C PHE A 219 -0.06 17.63 -5.49
N MET A 220 -0.99 17.49 -4.58
CA MET A 220 -0.78 17.05 -3.22
C MET A 220 -1.77 15.94 -2.89
N ALA A 221 -1.29 14.85 -2.32
CA ALA A 221 -2.11 13.73 -1.89
C ALA A 221 -1.48 13.02 -0.68
N PRO A 222 -2.27 12.35 0.15
CA PRO A 222 -1.73 11.39 1.10
C PRO A 222 -1.24 10.12 0.37
N ARG A 223 -0.29 9.42 0.96
CA ARG A 223 0.19 8.10 0.49
C ARG A 223 0.74 8.10 -0.95
N ILE A 224 1.34 9.23 -1.40
CA ILE A 224 2.05 9.28 -2.68
C ILE A 224 3.13 8.20 -2.68
N ASP A 225 3.90 8.12 -1.62
CA ASP A 225 4.79 7.03 -1.30
C ASP A 225 3.98 5.86 -0.69
N ASP A 226 3.83 4.71 -1.39
CA ASP A 226 4.36 4.46 -2.75
C ASP A 226 3.21 4.17 -3.77
N LEU A 227 1.98 4.60 -3.44
CA LEU A 227 0.81 4.34 -4.28
C LEU A 227 0.89 5.04 -5.65
N GLU A 228 1.70 6.09 -5.80
CA GLU A 228 1.98 6.69 -7.11
C GLU A 228 2.76 5.71 -7.99
N CYS A 229 3.83 5.11 -7.47
CA CYS A 229 4.59 4.10 -8.20
C CYS A 229 3.77 2.84 -8.45
N ALA A 230 2.96 2.42 -7.47
CA ALA A 230 2.05 1.29 -7.62
C ALA A 230 1.06 1.52 -8.78
N ALA A 231 0.40 2.68 -8.83
CA ALA A 231 -0.53 3.03 -9.89
C ALA A 231 0.19 3.16 -11.24
N THR A 232 1.28 3.92 -11.31
CA THR A 232 1.98 4.17 -12.57
C THR A 232 2.54 2.91 -13.19
N THR A 233 3.10 2.01 -12.39
CA THR A 233 3.62 0.71 -12.86
C THR A 233 2.48 -0.24 -13.24
N LEU A 234 1.34 -0.26 -12.51
CA LEU A 234 0.17 -1.06 -12.87
C LEU A 234 -0.41 -0.61 -14.22
N TYR A 235 -0.65 0.68 -14.39
CA TYR A 235 -1.17 1.19 -15.66
C TYR A 235 -0.17 0.96 -16.81
N GLY A 236 1.13 1.12 -16.57
CA GLY A 236 2.16 0.77 -17.54
C GLY A 236 2.14 -0.71 -17.91
N PHE A 237 1.95 -1.60 -16.95
CA PHE A 237 1.81 -3.04 -17.17
C PHE A 237 0.55 -3.38 -17.96
N LEU A 238 -0.59 -2.74 -17.67
CA LEU A 238 -1.86 -2.96 -18.37
C LEU A 238 -1.83 -2.41 -19.82
N ASP A 239 -1.21 -1.24 -20.02
CA ASP A 239 -1.11 -0.58 -21.32
C ASP A 239 -0.05 -1.22 -22.24
N ALA A 240 0.89 -2.00 -21.67
CA ALA A 240 1.94 -2.64 -22.46
C ALA A 240 1.33 -3.66 -23.44
N ALA A 241 1.57 -3.43 -24.74
CA ALA A 241 1.17 -4.37 -25.78
C ALA A 241 1.87 -5.73 -25.57
N PRO A 242 1.19 -6.85 -25.83
CA PRO A 242 1.86 -8.14 -25.88
C PRO A 242 2.98 -8.10 -26.92
N GLU A 243 4.23 -8.29 -26.51
CA GLU A 243 5.32 -8.50 -27.44
C GLU A 243 5.23 -9.94 -27.97
N THR A 244 4.74 -10.09 -29.20
CA THR A 244 4.51 -11.41 -29.84
C THR A 244 5.79 -12.24 -30.00
N ASP A 245 6.96 -11.59 -30.05
CA ASP A 245 8.25 -12.25 -30.24
C ASP A 245 9.13 -12.28 -28.98
N SER A 246 8.66 -11.72 -27.86
CA SER A 246 9.44 -11.71 -26.63
C SER A 246 9.29 -13.01 -25.85
N ALA A 247 10.43 -13.63 -25.55
CA ALA A 247 10.49 -14.75 -24.62
C ALA A 247 10.40 -14.29 -23.14
N CYS A 248 10.23 -12.98 -22.85
CA CYS A 248 10.14 -12.46 -21.52
C CYS A 248 8.69 -12.28 -21.08
N ALA A 249 8.32 -12.82 -19.92
CA ALA A 249 7.01 -12.63 -19.34
C ALA A 249 6.97 -11.33 -18.51
N PRO A 250 6.00 -10.43 -18.75
CA PRO A 250 5.80 -9.26 -17.93
C PRO A 250 5.14 -9.64 -16.60
N VAL A 251 5.64 -9.05 -15.51
CA VAL A 251 5.14 -9.23 -14.15
C VAL A 251 5.00 -7.86 -13.49
N TRP A 252 3.90 -7.64 -12.81
CA TRP A 252 3.70 -6.52 -11.92
C TRP A 252 3.51 -7.02 -10.50
N ALA A 253 4.14 -6.38 -9.52
CA ALA A 253 4.05 -6.76 -8.11
C ALA A 253 3.88 -5.53 -7.23
N MET A 254 3.03 -5.65 -6.20
CA MET A 254 2.87 -4.65 -5.15
C MET A 254 2.91 -5.39 -3.81
N PHE A 255 3.93 -5.09 -2.99
CA PHE A 255 4.18 -5.77 -1.72
C PHE A 255 3.75 -4.91 -0.54
N ASP A 256 3.41 -5.54 0.57
CA ASP A 256 3.10 -4.88 1.84
C ASP A 256 4.34 -4.84 2.75
N ASN A 257 4.28 -4.01 3.78
CA ASN A 257 5.26 -3.92 4.87
C ASN A 257 6.66 -3.41 4.48
N GLU A 258 6.78 -2.63 3.41
CA GLU A 258 8.03 -1.95 3.07
C GLU A 258 8.46 -1.03 4.21
N GLU A 259 7.54 -0.24 4.73
CA GLU A 259 7.72 0.77 5.78
C GLU A 259 8.20 0.22 7.14
N VAL A 260 8.17 -1.10 7.30
CA VAL A 260 8.66 -1.81 8.49
C VAL A 260 9.70 -2.90 8.15
N GLY A 261 10.28 -2.85 6.94
CA GLY A 261 11.45 -3.64 6.55
C GLY A 261 11.19 -4.89 5.74
N SER A 262 10.01 -5.06 5.15
CA SER A 262 9.67 -6.10 4.16
C SER A 262 9.77 -7.57 4.60
N SER A 263 10.17 -7.86 5.83
CA SER A 263 10.49 -9.23 6.31
C SER A 263 9.26 -9.96 6.89
N THR A 264 8.10 -9.76 6.28
CA THR A 264 6.85 -10.48 6.63
C THR A 264 6.51 -11.52 5.57
N ARG A 265 5.48 -12.35 5.82
CA ARG A 265 5.01 -13.36 4.86
C ARG A 265 4.62 -12.75 3.50
N GLN A 266 4.09 -11.53 3.47
CA GLN A 266 3.62 -10.81 2.30
C GLN A 266 4.58 -9.72 1.81
N GLY A 267 5.66 -9.44 2.54
CA GLY A 267 6.65 -8.42 2.18
C GLY A 267 7.56 -8.85 1.01
N ALA A 268 8.30 -7.91 0.47
CA ALA A 268 9.21 -8.15 -0.65
C ALA A 268 10.36 -9.11 -0.32
N ASP A 269 10.77 -9.19 0.97
CA ASP A 269 11.81 -10.13 1.47
C ASP A 269 11.24 -11.52 1.82
N SER A 270 10.02 -11.82 1.40
CA SER A 270 9.40 -13.15 1.54
C SER A 270 9.66 -14.04 0.33
N SER A 271 9.20 -15.28 0.41
CA SER A 271 9.20 -16.19 -0.73
C SER A 271 8.14 -15.87 -1.79
N PHE A 272 7.25 -14.87 -1.58
CA PHE A 272 6.05 -14.68 -2.40
C PHE A 272 6.36 -14.55 -3.89
N LEU A 273 7.25 -13.64 -4.27
CA LEU A 273 7.63 -13.49 -5.68
C LEU A 273 8.24 -14.78 -6.23
N ARG A 274 9.15 -15.39 -5.47
CA ARG A 274 9.82 -16.62 -5.89
C ARG A 274 8.83 -17.78 -6.07
N ASP A 275 7.93 -17.96 -5.10
CA ASP A 275 6.89 -19.01 -5.15
C ASP A 275 6.01 -18.84 -6.40
N VAL A 276 5.58 -17.62 -6.71
CA VAL A 276 4.76 -17.30 -7.89
C VAL A 276 5.52 -17.63 -9.18
N LEU A 277 6.76 -17.13 -9.34
CA LEU A 277 7.56 -17.37 -10.54
C LEU A 277 7.87 -18.85 -10.76
N ASP A 278 8.19 -19.60 -9.69
CA ASP A 278 8.42 -21.03 -9.76
C ASP A 278 7.13 -21.78 -10.14
N ARG A 279 5.98 -21.39 -9.61
CA ARG A 279 4.68 -22.02 -9.96
C ARG A 279 4.27 -21.75 -11.40
N ILE A 280 4.52 -20.55 -11.92
CA ILE A 280 4.26 -20.25 -13.32
C ILE A 280 5.12 -21.13 -14.22
N LEU A 281 6.41 -21.25 -13.93
CA LEU A 281 7.29 -22.14 -14.69
C LEU A 281 6.85 -23.60 -14.60
N ASN A 282 6.45 -24.07 -13.43
CA ASN A 282 5.99 -25.46 -13.26
C ASN A 282 4.68 -25.78 -13.99
N ALA A 283 3.85 -24.79 -14.27
CA ALA A 283 2.63 -24.94 -15.05
C ALA A 283 2.88 -24.97 -16.59
N ILE A 284 4.12 -24.67 -17.02
CA ILE A 284 4.53 -24.63 -18.44
C ILE A 284 5.69 -25.62 -18.61
N PRO A 285 5.72 -26.42 -19.71
CA PRO A 285 6.81 -27.38 -19.95
C PRO A 285 8.18 -26.67 -19.97
N HIS A 286 9.08 -27.01 -19.05
CA HIS A 286 10.43 -26.47 -18.95
C HIS A 286 11.40 -27.47 -18.32
N SER A 287 12.71 -27.17 -18.35
CA SER A 287 13.75 -27.90 -17.63
C SER A 287 14.32 -27.04 -16.49
N ALA A 288 14.94 -27.68 -15.49
CA ALA A 288 15.61 -26.94 -14.42
C ALA A 288 16.71 -25.99 -14.93
N GLN A 289 17.37 -26.33 -16.04
CA GLN A 289 18.34 -25.44 -16.69
C GLN A 289 17.65 -24.23 -17.32
N ALA A 290 16.52 -24.41 -18.01
CA ALA A 290 15.74 -23.31 -18.57
C ALA A 290 15.22 -22.35 -17.49
N GLN A 291 14.80 -22.88 -16.33
CA GLN A 291 14.42 -22.07 -15.17
C GLN A 291 15.58 -21.19 -14.70
N ALA A 292 16.78 -21.76 -14.51
CA ALA A 292 17.96 -20.99 -14.11
C ALA A 292 18.32 -19.90 -15.13
N GLN A 293 18.21 -20.20 -16.44
CA GLN A 293 18.40 -19.22 -17.51
C GLN A 293 17.34 -18.10 -17.47
N ALA A 294 16.08 -18.44 -17.24
CA ALA A 294 15.00 -17.45 -17.15
C ALA A 294 15.26 -16.47 -16.00
N PHE A 295 15.67 -16.93 -14.83
CA PHE A 295 16.04 -16.02 -13.72
C PHE A 295 17.26 -15.16 -14.08
N ALA A 296 18.29 -15.72 -14.69
CA ALA A 296 19.51 -14.99 -15.09
C ALA A 296 19.22 -13.90 -16.14
N ASN A 297 18.24 -14.10 -17.00
CA ASN A 297 17.82 -13.17 -18.04
C ASN A 297 16.76 -12.16 -17.59
N SER A 298 16.41 -12.18 -16.30
CA SER A 298 15.35 -11.33 -15.75
C SER A 298 15.86 -9.94 -15.39
N PHE A 299 14.92 -8.99 -15.41
CA PHE A 299 15.14 -7.62 -14.97
C PHE A 299 14.04 -7.21 -14.02
N VAL A 300 14.41 -6.54 -12.93
CA VAL A 300 13.47 -5.97 -11.95
C VAL A 300 13.61 -4.46 -11.94
N LEU A 301 12.50 -3.76 -12.18
CA LEU A 301 12.34 -2.34 -11.89
C LEU A 301 11.70 -2.22 -10.51
N SER A 302 12.46 -1.82 -9.50
CA SER A 302 11.94 -1.48 -8.19
C SER A 302 11.57 -0.01 -8.21
N ALA A 303 10.28 0.28 -8.16
CA ALA A 303 9.74 1.62 -8.15
C ALA A 303 9.41 2.03 -6.72
N ASP A 304 9.85 3.21 -6.33
CA ASP A 304 9.67 3.80 -5.01
C ASP A 304 9.95 5.30 -5.11
N ASN A 305 9.14 6.13 -4.48
CA ASN A 305 9.20 7.58 -4.60
C ASN A 305 10.54 8.17 -4.15
N ALA A 306 10.97 9.22 -4.82
CA ALA A 306 12.22 9.91 -4.53
C ALA A 306 11.96 11.34 -4.02
N HIS A 307 12.78 11.78 -3.06
CA HIS A 307 12.75 13.16 -2.58
C HIS A 307 13.36 14.11 -3.61
N ALA A 308 12.63 15.17 -3.97
CA ALA A 308 13.21 16.33 -4.63
C ALA A 308 13.96 17.24 -3.64
N VAL A 309 14.79 18.13 -4.15
CA VAL A 309 15.40 19.20 -3.33
C VAL A 309 14.30 19.98 -2.64
N HIS A 310 14.35 20.03 -1.30
CA HIS A 310 13.37 20.77 -0.52
C HIS A 310 13.61 22.28 -0.66
N PRO A 311 12.61 23.09 -1.05
CA PRO A 311 12.84 24.51 -1.36
C PRO A 311 13.35 25.34 -0.17
N ASN A 312 12.98 24.98 1.06
CA ASN A 312 13.42 25.67 2.28
C ASN A 312 14.67 25.04 2.93
N PHE A 313 15.11 23.85 2.49
CA PHE A 313 16.21 23.07 3.08
C PHE A 313 17.08 22.45 1.99
N ALA A 314 17.54 23.25 1.03
CA ALA A 314 18.31 22.80 -0.12
C ALA A 314 19.68 22.19 0.27
N ASP A 315 20.17 22.50 1.46
CA ASP A 315 21.39 21.96 2.05
C ASP A 315 21.27 20.47 2.49
N LYS A 316 20.05 19.94 2.58
CA LYS A 316 19.78 18.53 2.89
C LYS A 316 19.89 17.60 1.68
N ALA A 317 19.92 18.15 0.47
CA ALA A 317 20.11 17.38 -0.75
C ALA A 317 21.60 17.16 -1.05
N ASP A 318 21.90 16.14 -1.88
CA ASP A 318 23.23 15.93 -2.44
C ASP A 318 23.71 17.22 -3.14
N SER A 319 24.97 17.57 -2.93
CA SER A 319 25.53 18.82 -3.47
C SER A 319 25.67 18.82 -5.00
N CYS A 320 25.85 17.64 -5.60
CA CYS A 320 26.13 17.45 -7.01
C CYS A 320 24.92 16.84 -7.77
N ASN A 321 24.28 15.82 -7.21
CA ASN A 321 23.18 15.08 -7.83
C ASN A 321 21.85 15.57 -7.28
N LYS A 322 21.34 16.67 -7.81
CA LYS A 322 20.10 17.32 -7.34
C LYS A 322 18.89 16.83 -8.10
N VAL A 323 17.95 16.22 -7.40
CA VAL A 323 16.64 15.88 -7.93
C VAL A 323 15.75 17.13 -7.92
N ILE A 324 15.30 17.55 -9.07
CA ILE A 324 14.47 18.75 -9.24
C ILE A 324 13.02 18.33 -9.55
N LEU A 325 12.08 18.85 -8.78
CA LEU A 325 10.64 18.60 -8.98
C LEU A 325 10.22 18.95 -10.42
N GLY A 326 9.43 18.07 -11.05
CA GLY A 326 8.94 18.28 -12.41
C GLY A 326 9.96 18.08 -13.54
N LYS A 327 11.13 17.51 -13.26
CA LYS A 327 12.19 17.29 -14.27
C LYS A 327 12.31 15.84 -14.78
N GLY A 328 11.36 14.99 -14.41
CA GLY A 328 11.28 13.61 -14.91
C GLY A 328 11.51 12.56 -13.84
N VAL A 329 11.64 11.31 -14.30
CA VAL A 329 11.82 10.14 -13.43
C VAL A 329 13.21 10.15 -12.81
N VAL A 330 13.29 9.76 -11.53
CA VAL A 330 14.55 9.65 -10.79
C VAL A 330 15.05 8.22 -10.85
N VAL A 331 16.30 8.02 -11.28
CA VAL A 331 17.01 6.76 -11.13
C VAL A 331 17.81 6.83 -9.84
N LYS A 332 17.41 6.04 -8.83
CA LYS A 332 18.09 5.97 -7.54
C LYS A 332 19.33 5.06 -7.65
N VAL A 333 20.48 5.55 -7.19
CA VAL A 333 21.71 4.76 -7.04
C VAL A 333 22.14 4.81 -5.56
N ASN A 334 22.25 3.66 -4.93
CA ASN A 334 22.58 3.57 -3.52
C ASN A 334 23.55 2.39 -3.27
N ALA A 335 24.65 2.65 -2.57
CA ALA A 335 25.63 1.64 -2.20
C ALA A 335 25.10 0.58 -1.19
N SER A 336 23.99 0.87 -0.50
CA SER A 336 23.39 -0.02 0.52
C SER A 336 22.18 -0.78 0.00
N GLN A 337 22.08 -1.02 -1.30
CA GLN A 337 20.95 -1.78 -1.88
C GLN A 337 20.96 -3.24 -1.41
N LYS A 338 19.77 -3.79 -1.17
CA LYS A 338 19.57 -5.17 -0.71
C LYS A 338 19.01 -6.10 -1.79
N TYR A 339 18.20 -5.57 -2.70
CA TYR A 339 17.39 -6.38 -3.64
C TYR A 339 17.79 -6.17 -5.10
N THR A 340 18.53 -5.13 -5.41
CA THR A 340 18.93 -4.79 -6.77
C THR A 340 20.44 -4.64 -6.89
N THR A 341 20.95 -4.62 -8.09
CA THR A 341 22.32 -4.24 -8.35
C THR A 341 22.42 -2.70 -8.41
N SER A 342 23.50 -2.15 -7.92
CA SER A 342 23.89 -0.77 -8.24
C SER A 342 24.28 -0.74 -9.72
N GLY A 343 23.37 -0.37 -10.58
CA GLY A 343 23.41 -0.31 -12.04
C GLY A 343 24.73 -0.32 -12.75
#